data_c82c43752562cb2f72bfe7273309dc25
#
_entry.id   c82c43752562cb2f72bfe7273309dc25
#
_cell.length_a   1.000
_cell.length_b   1.000
_cell.length_c   1.000
_cell.angle_alpha   90.00
_cell.angle_beta   90.00
_cell.angle_gamma   90.00
#
_symmetry.space_group_name_H-M   'P 1'
#
loop_
_entity.id
_entity.type
_entity.pdbx_description
1 polymer ?
#
loop_
_entity_poly.entity_id
_entity_poly.type
_entity_poly.pdbx_seq_one_letter_code
_entity_poly.pdbx_strand_id
1 'polypeptide(L)'
;MRILFISFVFFISCLVIFYRKEYIISDYNINRFIFLILAFVASMALMIIRPNLISILLGWDGLGLISYCLVIYFQNVKSYNAGILTFLSNRVGDVALLICIAWILNYGSWNFIFYLNFVREDFEIIIIGGLVILAAITKRAQIPFSSWLPAAIAAPTPVSALVHSSTLVTAGVYLLIRFNIFFTERKLSQYLLLIAGLTIFISGIGANFEFDLKKIIALSTLRQLGLIIRILSIGFVKIAFFHLLTHALFKALLFICAGVIIHRIKNFQDIRVIGALVNYMPVTITYFNIANLALCGMPFLAGFYSKDLILEIVLLSNINIFRFLLYFVSTGLTVCYSFRLIFYRLRGDFNFFRIHIINDEGYTILKSMSGLIIIRLLGGRILRWLIFPNPIIICMPVIIKLLILITCILGGVIGYIISNVSLYFNNKIKNYNLIRTFLGDIWFIPLIFTCGISIRPLKYRLIIKKRLDMGWKEFFGGQKIYRRIKTSSIIFNILNNNYFKIYFLLFFIWFIVLFIFIIYSNSLKRALHWRCKGDCYNLWIIFIINLLYFYNENVRFYLNYINREINGITPLK
;
A
#
# COMPACT_ATOMS: atom_id res chain seq x y z
N MET A 1 -23.07 -12.28 3.58
CA MET A 1 -22.09 -11.28 3.10
C MET A 1 -20.86 -11.89 2.44
N ARG A 2 -20.18 -12.91 3.03
CA ARG A 2 -18.96 -13.50 2.46
C ARG A 2 -19.17 -14.09 1.07
N ILE A 3 -20.13 -15.00 0.92
CA ILE A 3 -20.43 -15.70 -0.34
C ILE A 3 -20.81 -14.68 -1.43
N LEU A 4 -21.65 -13.72 -1.08
CA LEU A 4 -22.10 -12.69 -2.01
C LEU A 4 -20.91 -11.81 -2.49
N PHE A 5 -19.97 -11.47 -1.62
CA PHE A 5 -18.79 -10.71 -2.03
C PHE A 5 -17.87 -11.50 -2.97
N ILE A 6 -17.63 -12.79 -2.67
CA ILE A 6 -16.82 -13.66 -3.53
C ILE A 6 -17.45 -13.82 -4.90
N SER A 7 -18.76 -14.04 -4.97
CA SER A 7 -19.46 -14.20 -6.25
C SER A 7 -19.32 -12.97 -7.15
N PHE A 8 -19.37 -11.76 -6.56
CA PHE A 8 -19.11 -10.51 -7.28
C PHE A 8 -17.66 -10.39 -7.76
N VAL A 9 -16.70 -10.78 -6.95
CA VAL A 9 -15.28 -10.76 -7.33
C VAL A 9 -15.03 -11.71 -8.50
N PHE A 10 -15.55 -12.93 -8.45
CA PHE A 10 -15.42 -13.89 -9.56
C PHE A 10 -16.12 -13.42 -10.82
N PHE A 11 -17.30 -12.84 -10.71
CA PHE A 11 -18.03 -12.29 -11.84
C PHE A 11 -17.22 -11.18 -12.55
N ILE A 12 -16.72 -10.20 -11.79
CA ILE A 12 -15.92 -9.11 -12.37
C ILE A 12 -14.62 -9.67 -12.97
N SER A 13 -13.95 -10.61 -12.30
CA SER A 13 -12.71 -11.20 -12.81
C SER A 13 -12.91 -11.95 -14.12
N CYS A 14 -14.02 -12.69 -14.25
CA CYS A 14 -14.38 -13.38 -15.48
C CYS A 14 -14.51 -12.39 -16.65
N LEU A 15 -15.25 -11.30 -16.48
CA LEU A 15 -15.44 -10.30 -17.53
C LEU A 15 -14.15 -9.53 -17.87
N VAL A 16 -13.28 -9.29 -16.89
CA VAL A 16 -11.95 -8.68 -17.13
C VAL A 16 -11.04 -9.62 -17.90
N ILE A 17 -11.10 -10.93 -17.67
CA ILE A 17 -10.34 -11.92 -18.45
C ILE A 17 -10.84 -11.97 -19.90
N PHE A 18 -12.16 -11.88 -20.13
CA PHE A 18 -12.72 -11.77 -21.48
C PHE A 18 -12.26 -10.49 -22.18
N TYR A 19 -12.33 -9.34 -21.50
CA TYR A 19 -11.86 -8.07 -22.03
C TYR A 19 -10.39 -8.12 -22.45
N ARG A 20 -9.56 -8.78 -21.67
CA ARG A 20 -8.14 -8.87 -21.91
C ARG A 20 -7.79 -9.60 -23.22
N LYS A 21 -8.57 -10.60 -23.61
CA LYS A 21 -8.29 -11.43 -24.80
C LYS A 21 -8.00 -10.57 -26.04
N GLU A 22 -8.66 -9.42 -26.15
CA GLU A 22 -8.51 -8.51 -27.29
C GLU A 22 -7.57 -7.33 -26.97
N TYR A 23 -7.47 -6.91 -25.69
CA TYR A 23 -6.67 -5.76 -25.29
C TYR A 23 -5.15 -6.02 -25.35
N ILE A 24 -4.68 -7.25 -25.11
CA ILE A 24 -3.25 -7.61 -25.01
C ILE A 24 -2.92 -8.72 -26.05
N ILE A 25 -3.44 -8.64 -27.26
CA ILE A 25 -3.15 -9.63 -28.31
C ILE A 25 -1.68 -9.63 -28.71
N SER A 26 -1.03 -8.47 -28.67
CA SER A 26 0.36 -8.28 -29.15
C SER A 26 1.43 -8.77 -28.19
N ASP A 27 1.12 -9.13 -26.95
CA ASP A 27 2.11 -9.50 -25.96
C ASP A 27 2.46 -11.00 -25.99
N TYR A 28 3.75 -11.33 -26.05
CA TYR A 28 4.26 -12.71 -26.03
C TYR A 28 3.95 -13.45 -24.72
N ASN A 29 3.88 -12.75 -23.58
CA ASN A 29 3.76 -13.33 -22.24
C ASN A 29 2.30 -13.40 -21.73
N ILE A 30 1.36 -13.72 -22.62
CA ILE A 30 -0.07 -13.77 -22.31
C ILE A 30 -0.39 -14.74 -21.16
N ASN A 31 0.18 -15.92 -21.15
CA ASN A 31 -0.08 -16.94 -20.13
C ASN A 31 0.37 -16.49 -18.73
N ARG A 32 1.53 -15.86 -18.62
CA ARG A 32 2.05 -15.29 -17.36
C ARG A 32 1.09 -14.28 -16.76
N PHE A 33 0.51 -13.44 -17.59
CA PHE A 33 -0.44 -12.44 -17.12
C PHE A 33 -1.75 -13.05 -16.64
N ILE A 34 -2.31 -14.07 -17.33
CA ILE A 34 -3.53 -14.77 -16.89
C ILE A 34 -3.27 -15.42 -15.54
N PHE A 35 -2.15 -16.11 -15.40
CA PHE A 35 -1.79 -16.77 -14.16
C PHE A 35 -1.71 -15.78 -12.99
N LEU A 36 -1.09 -14.62 -13.19
CA LEU A 36 -1.03 -13.57 -12.18
C LEU A 36 -2.42 -13.03 -11.80
N ILE A 37 -3.33 -12.84 -12.77
CA ILE A 37 -4.71 -12.43 -12.48
C ILE A 37 -5.45 -13.51 -11.68
N LEU A 38 -5.34 -14.77 -12.06
CA LEU A 38 -5.99 -15.88 -11.34
C LEU A 38 -5.44 -16.02 -9.92
N ALA A 39 -4.12 -15.92 -9.74
CA ALA A 39 -3.49 -15.93 -8.42
C ALA A 39 -3.96 -14.75 -7.55
N PHE A 40 -4.14 -13.56 -8.16
CA PHE A 40 -4.68 -12.40 -7.48
C PHE A 40 -6.12 -12.61 -7.00
N VAL A 41 -6.97 -13.19 -7.83
CA VAL A 41 -8.36 -13.52 -7.48
C VAL A 41 -8.42 -14.61 -6.41
N ALA A 42 -7.56 -15.63 -6.49
CA ALA A 42 -7.43 -16.66 -5.47
C ALA A 42 -7.02 -16.10 -4.11
N SER A 43 -6.04 -15.19 -4.06
CA SER A 43 -5.62 -14.53 -2.82
C SER A 43 -6.74 -13.71 -2.18
N MET A 44 -7.57 -13.04 -3.00
CA MET A 44 -8.75 -12.33 -2.52
C MET A 44 -9.81 -13.27 -1.96
N ALA A 45 -10.07 -14.40 -2.63
CA ALA A 45 -11.00 -15.41 -2.16
C ALA A 45 -10.54 -16.00 -0.80
N LEU A 46 -9.26 -16.31 -0.65
CA LEU A 46 -8.69 -16.75 0.62
C LEU A 46 -8.93 -15.73 1.74
N MET A 47 -8.69 -14.44 1.48
CA MET A 47 -8.93 -13.39 2.47
C MET A 47 -10.40 -13.30 2.92
N ILE A 48 -11.36 -13.48 2.00
CA ILE A 48 -12.78 -13.34 2.29
C ILE A 48 -13.32 -14.55 3.06
N ILE A 49 -12.90 -15.77 2.71
CA ILE A 49 -13.43 -17.02 3.29
C ILE A 49 -12.94 -17.17 4.74
N ARG A 50 -11.71 -16.89 5.01
CA ARG A 50 -11.03 -17.22 6.27
C ARG A 50 -11.58 -16.47 7.49
N PRO A 51 -11.81 -17.16 8.62
CA PRO A 51 -12.35 -16.54 9.83
C PRO A 51 -11.29 -15.83 10.68
N ASN A 52 -10.10 -16.39 10.84
CA ASN A 52 -9.08 -15.94 11.77
C ASN A 52 -8.16 -14.88 11.18
N LEU A 53 -7.57 -14.01 12.01
CA LEU A 53 -6.63 -12.98 11.58
C LEU A 53 -5.38 -13.55 10.91
N ILE A 54 -4.81 -14.63 11.44
CA ILE A 54 -3.64 -15.30 10.86
C ILE A 54 -3.95 -15.79 9.44
N SER A 55 -5.10 -16.42 9.27
CA SER A 55 -5.51 -16.93 7.96
C SER A 55 -5.91 -15.82 6.98
N ILE A 56 -6.42 -14.68 7.50
CA ILE A 56 -6.65 -13.46 6.69
C ILE A 56 -5.33 -12.88 6.21
N LEU A 57 -4.29 -12.89 7.07
CA LEU A 57 -2.97 -12.38 6.73
C LEU A 57 -2.37 -13.12 5.53
N LEU A 58 -2.57 -14.42 5.39
CA LEU A 58 -2.12 -15.19 4.22
C LEU A 58 -2.72 -14.65 2.91
N GLY A 59 -4.03 -14.39 2.88
CA GLY A 59 -4.68 -13.76 1.72
C GLY A 59 -4.26 -12.31 1.52
N TRP A 60 -4.05 -11.59 2.61
CA TRP A 60 -3.61 -10.20 2.64
C TRP A 60 -2.21 -9.99 2.05
N ASP A 61 -1.24 -10.82 2.44
CA ASP A 61 0.13 -10.80 1.91
C ASP A 61 0.17 -11.27 0.46
N GLY A 62 -0.60 -12.30 0.13
CA GLY A 62 -0.76 -12.75 -1.26
C GLY A 62 -1.24 -11.63 -2.19
N LEU A 63 -2.26 -10.87 -1.77
CA LEU A 63 -2.73 -9.70 -2.52
C LEU A 63 -1.63 -8.64 -2.69
N GLY A 64 -0.83 -8.38 -1.65
CA GLY A 64 0.27 -7.43 -1.69
C GLY A 64 1.37 -7.82 -2.69
N LEU A 65 1.82 -9.06 -2.65
CA LEU A 65 2.87 -9.58 -3.53
C LEU A 65 2.43 -9.64 -5.00
N ILE A 66 1.25 -10.19 -5.25
CA ILE A 66 0.76 -10.35 -6.62
C ILE A 66 0.43 -9.00 -7.24
N SER A 67 -0.10 -8.03 -6.47
CA SER A 67 -0.32 -6.67 -6.97
C SER A 67 0.98 -5.98 -7.38
N TYR A 68 2.06 -6.19 -6.64
CA TYR A 68 3.40 -5.71 -7.01
C TYR A 68 3.84 -6.28 -8.36
N CYS A 69 3.73 -7.60 -8.55
CA CYS A 69 4.08 -8.26 -9.83
C CYS A 69 3.23 -7.72 -11.00
N LEU A 70 1.94 -7.46 -10.76
CA LEU A 70 1.04 -6.92 -11.79
C LEU A 70 1.34 -5.46 -12.14
N VAL A 71 1.77 -4.63 -11.18
CA VAL A 71 2.15 -3.23 -11.44
C VAL A 71 3.43 -3.15 -12.27
N ILE A 72 4.39 -4.04 -12.02
CA ILE A 72 5.68 -4.06 -12.74
C ILE A 72 5.60 -4.78 -14.09
N TYR A 73 4.45 -5.27 -14.50
CA TYR A 73 4.30 -6.10 -15.71
C TYR A 73 5.01 -5.53 -16.95
N PHE A 74 4.94 -4.23 -17.20
CA PHE A 74 5.60 -3.58 -18.35
C PHE A 74 7.10 -3.32 -18.19
N GLN A 75 7.70 -3.58 -17.04
CA GLN A 75 9.15 -3.46 -16.76
C GLN A 75 9.80 -2.11 -17.12
N ASN A 76 9.02 -1.02 -17.11
CA ASN A 76 9.51 0.34 -17.32
C ASN A 76 9.98 0.97 -16.01
N VAL A 77 10.88 1.94 -16.05
CA VAL A 77 11.35 2.69 -14.86
C VAL A 77 10.18 3.27 -14.06
N LYS A 78 9.16 3.79 -14.76
CA LYS A 78 7.95 4.32 -14.14
C LYS A 78 7.16 3.24 -13.39
N SER A 79 7.03 2.03 -13.97
CA SER A 79 6.34 0.90 -13.33
C SER A 79 7.13 0.34 -12.15
N TYR A 80 8.47 0.31 -12.21
CA TYR A 80 9.32 -0.10 -11.08
C TYR A 80 9.16 0.84 -9.88
N ASN A 81 9.24 2.15 -10.11
CA ASN A 81 9.07 3.15 -9.05
C ASN A 81 7.68 3.06 -8.42
N ALA A 82 6.65 2.91 -9.24
CA ALA A 82 5.27 2.71 -8.77
C ALA A 82 5.13 1.41 -7.97
N GLY A 83 5.74 0.31 -8.44
CA GLY A 83 5.74 -0.98 -7.77
C GLY A 83 6.38 -0.93 -6.39
N ILE A 84 7.58 -0.33 -6.28
CA ILE A 84 8.27 -0.18 -4.99
C ILE A 84 7.44 0.65 -4.01
N LEU A 85 6.83 1.73 -4.48
CA LEU A 85 5.99 2.59 -3.64
C LEU A 85 4.75 1.84 -3.11
N THR A 86 4.06 1.07 -3.96
CA THR A 86 2.90 0.26 -3.56
C THR A 86 3.30 -0.85 -2.59
N PHE A 87 4.44 -1.50 -2.82
CA PHE A 87 4.95 -2.55 -1.96
C PHE A 87 5.30 -2.03 -0.57
N LEU A 88 6.10 -0.96 -0.48
CA LEU A 88 6.53 -0.40 0.81
C LEU A 88 5.36 0.16 1.62
N SER A 89 4.40 0.85 0.97
CA SER A 89 3.22 1.37 1.67
C SER A 89 2.34 0.24 2.24
N ASN A 90 2.18 -0.87 1.51
CA ASN A 90 1.42 -2.01 1.99
C ASN A 90 2.12 -2.73 3.14
N ARG A 91 3.47 -2.79 3.15
CA ARG A 91 4.23 -3.42 4.23
C ARG A 91 4.03 -2.76 5.59
N VAL A 92 3.79 -1.46 5.63
CA VAL A 92 3.41 -0.77 6.89
C VAL A 92 2.12 -1.37 7.47
N GLY A 93 1.14 -1.67 6.61
CA GLY A 93 -0.11 -2.33 7.03
C GLY A 93 0.10 -3.79 7.47
N ASP A 94 1.00 -4.50 6.81
CA ASP A 94 1.32 -5.90 7.16
C ASP A 94 1.95 -5.98 8.56
N VAL A 95 2.87 -5.05 8.89
CA VAL A 95 3.46 -4.94 10.25
C VAL A 95 2.38 -4.64 11.29
N ALA A 96 1.44 -3.73 10.99
CA ALA A 96 0.35 -3.43 11.90
C ALA A 96 -0.53 -4.66 12.19
N LEU A 97 -0.82 -5.49 11.18
CA LEU A 97 -1.56 -6.75 11.38
C LEU A 97 -0.77 -7.78 12.19
N LEU A 98 0.54 -7.91 11.98
CA LEU A 98 1.37 -8.82 12.77
C LEU A 98 1.39 -8.43 14.25
N ILE A 99 1.52 -7.14 14.56
CA ILE A 99 1.44 -6.64 15.94
C ILE A 99 0.04 -6.88 16.50
N CYS A 100 -1.02 -6.68 15.70
CA CYS A 100 -2.40 -6.95 16.10
C CYS A 100 -2.60 -8.43 16.46
N ILE A 101 -2.04 -9.36 15.68
CA ILE A 101 -2.09 -10.81 15.96
C ILE A 101 -1.41 -11.15 17.27
N ALA A 102 -0.26 -10.51 17.57
CA ALA A 102 0.45 -10.70 18.83
C ALA A 102 -0.39 -10.21 20.03
N TRP A 103 -1.04 -9.05 19.92
CA TRP A 103 -1.89 -8.53 21.00
C TRP A 103 -3.16 -9.35 21.24
N ILE A 104 -3.75 -9.95 20.19
CA ILE A 104 -4.95 -10.80 20.33
C ILE A 104 -4.63 -12.10 21.08
N LEU A 105 -3.38 -12.55 21.13
CA LEU A 105 -2.97 -13.69 21.93
C LEU A 105 -3.28 -13.53 23.42
N ASN A 106 -3.30 -12.30 23.95
CA ASN A 106 -3.66 -12.02 25.34
C ASN A 106 -5.08 -12.50 25.70
N TYR A 107 -5.95 -12.65 24.70
CA TYR A 107 -7.32 -13.18 24.88
C TYR A 107 -7.42 -14.71 24.70
N GLY A 108 -6.31 -15.41 24.63
CA GLY A 108 -6.23 -16.88 24.63
C GLY A 108 -6.40 -17.54 23.25
N SER A 109 -7.04 -16.92 22.28
CA SER A 109 -7.17 -17.48 20.93
C SER A 109 -7.33 -16.41 19.84
N TRP A 110 -6.97 -16.77 18.60
CA TRP A 110 -7.13 -15.90 17.42
C TRP A 110 -8.55 -15.88 16.85
N ASN A 111 -9.49 -16.65 17.42
CA ASN A 111 -10.90 -16.69 17.04
C ASN A 111 -11.69 -15.56 17.73
N PHE A 112 -11.31 -14.32 17.46
CA PHE A 112 -11.84 -13.10 18.09
C PHE A 112 -13.39 -12.95 18.04
N ILE A 113 -14.06 -13.63 17.11
CA ILE A 113 -15.52 -13.49 16.90
C ILE A 113 -16.31 -13.87 18.14
N PHE A 114 -15.85 -14.87 18.89
CA PHE A 114 -16.54 -15.36 20.09
C PHE A 114 -16.40 -14.43 21.29
N TYR A 115 -15.33 -13.64 21.35
CA TYR A 115 -14.99 -12.80 22.50
C TYR A 115 -15.45 -11.34 22.33
N LEU A 116 -15.95 -10.95 21.16
CA LEU A 116 -16.28 -9.56 20.84
C LEU A 116 -17.23 -8.88 21.83
N ASN A 117 -18.17 -9.62 22.39
CA ASN A 117 -19.16 -9.05 23.32
C ASN A 117 -18.60 -8.85 24.73
N PHE A 118 -17.65 -9.69 25.17
CA PHE A 118 -17.09 -9.65 26.51
C PHE A 118 -15.98 -8.59 26.66
N VAL A 119 -15.30 -8.29 25.59
CA VAL A 119 -14.04 -7.54 25.59
C VAL A 119 -14.23 -6.07 25.14
N ARG A 120 -15.48 -5.58 25.10
CA ARG A 120 -15.80 -4.22 24.59
C ARG A 120 -15.15 -3.08 25.37
N GLU A 121 -14.88 -3.23 26.65
CA GLU A 121 -14.44 -2.14 27.53
C GLU A 121 -12.92 -2.08 27.74
N ASP A 122 -12.17 -3.10 27.34
CA ASP A 122 -10.74 -3.20 27.60
C ASP A 122 -9.91 -2.21 26.79
N PHE A 123 -8.87 -1.66 27.42
CA PHE A 123 -7.92 -0.74 26.79
C PHE A 123 -7.15 -1.41 25.65
N GLU A 124 -6.81 -2.67 25.76
CA GLU A 124 -6.08 -3.42 24.74
C GLU A 124 -6.82 -3.47 23.40
N ILE A 125 -8.15 -3.52 23.42
CA ILE A 125 -8.96 -3.48 22.19
C ILE A 125 -8.86 -2.14 21.47
N ILE A 126 -8.63 -1.05 22.18
CA ILE A 126 -8.40 0.24 21.53
C ILE A 126 -7.12 0.19 20.70
N ILE A 127 -6.07 -0.45 21.23
CA ILE A 127 -4.80 -0.63 20.51
C ILE A 127 -5.02 -1.55 19.30
N ILE A 128 -5.67 -2.70 19.49
CA ILE A 128 -5.99 -3.64 18.40
C ILE A 128 -6.84 -2.95 17.33
N GLY A 129 -7.88 -2.23 17.71
CA GLY A 129 -8.71 -1.46 16.79
C GLY A 129 -7.94 -0.40 16.02
N GLY A 130 -7.01 0.31 16.68
CA GLY A 130 -6.11 1.28 16.06
C GLY A 130 -5.18 0.65 15.03
N LEU A 131 -4.59 -0.51 15.33
CA LEU A 131 -3.73 -1.26 14.41
C LEU A 131 -4.50 -1.80 13.20
N VAL A 132 -5.72 -2.32 13.40
CA VAL A 132 -6.60 -2.75 12.30
C VAL A 132 -6.97 -1.57 11.41
N ILE A 133 -7.29 -0.41 11.98
CA ILE A 133 -7.58 0.81 11.22
C ILE A 133 -6.34 1.22 10.42
N LEU A 134 -5.15 1.22 11.01
CA LEU A 134 -3.91 1.55 10.34
C LEU A 134 -3.65 0.61 9.14
N ALA A 135 -3.79 -0.70 9.32
CA ALA A 135 -3.68 -1.67 8.24
C ALA A 135 -4.71 -1.43 7.12
N ALA A 136 -5.94 -1.09 7.48
CA ALA A 136 -6.96 -0.77 6.49
C ALA A 136 -6.66 0.51 5.72
N ILE A 137 -6.16 1.56 6.37
CA ILE A 137 -5.83 2.86 5.77
C ILE A 137 -4.73 2.69 4.72
N THR A 138 -3.69 1.89 4.98
CA THR A 138 -2.59 1.66 4.04
C THR A 138 -3.06 1.01 2.74
N LYS A 139 -3.82 -0.09 2.79
CA LYS A 139 -4.35 -0.77 1.60
C LYS A 139 -5.39 0.06 0.83
N ARG A 140 -6.05 1.00 1.50
CA ARG A 140 -7.10 1.84 0.90
C ARG A 140 -6.60 3.14 0.32
N ALA A 141 -5.32 3.42 0.41
CA ALA A 141 -4.75 4.68 -0.02
C ALA A 141 -5.39 5.92 0.66
N GLN A 142 -5.81 5.80 1.92
CA GLN A 142 -6.30 6.96 2.68
C GLN A 142 -5.12 7.83 3.12
N ILE A 143 -5.41 9.09 3.48
CA ILE A 143 -4.39 9.94 4.09
C ILE A 143 -3.87 9.26 5.37
N PRO A 144 -2.55 9.13 5.53
CA PRO A 144 -1.46 9.74 4.76
C PRO A 144 -0.94 8.89 3.57
N PHE A 145 -1.39 7.67 3.37
CA PHE A 145 -0.88 6.73 2.38
C PHE A 145 -1.55 6.83 0.99
N SER A 146 -2.06 8.00 0.61
CA SER A 146 -2.82 8.17 -0.65
C SER A 146 -1.96 8.14 -1.91
N SER A 147 -0.65 8.25 -1.81
CA SER A 147 0.28 8.41 -2.92
C SER A 147 0.43 7.20 -3.83
N TRP A 148 0.29 5.98 -3.31
CA TRP A 148 0.54 4.78 -4.09
C TRP A 148 -0.54 4.48 -5.13
N LEU A 149 -1.80 4.87 -4.89
CA LEU A 149 -2.90 4.54 -5.79
C LEU A 149 -2.79 5.25 -7.15
N PRO A 150 -2.53 6.58 -7.23
CA PRO A 150 -2.27 7.24 -8.51
C PRO A 150 -0.99 6.72 -9.20
N ALA A 151 0.04 6.33 -8.45
CA ALA A 151 1.26 5.77 -9.01
C ALA A 151 1.04 4.39 -9.64
N ALA A 152 0.24 3.52 -9.02
CA ALA A 152 -0.08 2.18 -9.49
C ALA A 152 -0.85 2.14 -10.82
N ILE A 153 -1.32 3.27 -11.32
CA ILE A 153 -1.97 3.42 -12.63
C ILE A 153 -1.01 3.12 -13.81
N ALA A 154 0.30 3.07 -13.56
CA ALA A 154 1.28 2.62 -14.55
C ALA A 154 1.02 1.19 -15.04
N ALA A 155 0.21 0.41 -14.31
CA ALA A 155 -0.24 -0.93 -14.70
C ALA A 155 -1.13 -0.94 -15.96
N PRO A 156 -1.23 -2.10 -16.67
CA PRO A 156 -2.19 -2.29 -17.76
C PRO A 156 -3.63 -2.05 -17.30
N THR A 157 -4.52 -1.57 -18.20
CA THR A 157 -5.91 -1.26 -17.84
C THR A 157 -6.73 -2.43 -17.30
N PRO A 158 -6.57 -3.71 -17.75
CA PRO A 158 -7.25 -4.83 -17.12
C PRO A 158 -6.89 -5.00 -15.65
N VAL A 159 -5.62 -4.74 -15.31
CA VAL A 159 -5.14 -4.78 -13.91
C VAL A 159 -5.78 -3.66 -13.10
N SER A 160 -5.78 -2.44 -13.63
CA SER A 160 -6.39 -1.30 -12.94
C SER A 160 -7.90 -1.49 -12.72
N ALA A 161 -8.60 -2.11 -13.67
CA ALA A 161 -10.02 -2.44 -13.54
C ALA A 161 -10.29 -3.46 -12.42
N LEU A 162 -9.39 -4.43 -12.18
CA LEU A 162 -9.58 -5.45 -11.17
C LEU A 162 -8.98 -5.04 -9.83
N VAL A 163 -7.70 -4.62 -9.81
CA VAL A 163 -6.96 -4.30 -8.58
C VAL A 163 -7.54 -3.08 -7.88
N HIS A 164 -7.75 -1.98 -8.61
CA HIS A 164 -8.14 -0.70 -8.02
C HIS A 164 -9.66 -0.52 -7.85
N SER A 165 -10.50 -1.29 -8.57
CA SER A 165 -11.95 -1.15 -8.46
C SER A 165 -12.57 -2.12 -7.47
N SER A 166 -12.26 -3.43 -7.56
CA SER A 166 -13.06 -4.46 -6.92
C SER A 166 -12.34 -5.29 -5.86
N THR A 167 -11.00 -5.29 -5.81
CA THR A 167 -10.30 -6.28 -5.00
C THR A 167 -9.32 -5.68 -3.97
N LEU A 168 -8.14 -5.20 -4.35
CA LEU A 168 -7.11 -4.80 -3.39
C LEU A 168 -7.60 -3.69 -2.45
N VAL A 169 -8.20 -2.65 -3.02
CA VAL A 169 -8.68 -1.51 -2.22
C VAL A 169 -9.90 -1.87 -1.38
N THR A 170 -10.76 -2.78 -1.88
CA THR A 170 -11.93 -3.27 -1.14
C THR A 170 -11.55 -4.24 -0.02
N ALA A 171 -10.36 -4.87 -0.08
CA ALA A 171 -9.83 -5.71 0.98
C ALA A 171 -9.74 -4.98 2.33
N GLY A 172 -9.23 -3.75 2.34
CA GLY A 172 -9.20 -2.93 3.55
C GLY A 172 -10.59 -2.52 4.06
N VAL A 173 -11.58 -2.29 3.15
CA VAL A 173 -12.98 -2.08 3.56
C VAL A 173 -13.55 -3.30 4.24
N TYR A 174 -13.34 -4.45 3.61
CA TYR A 174 -13.85 -5.72 4.12
C TYR A 174 -13.28 -6.04 5.51
N LEU A 175 -12.01 -5.74 5.73
CA LEU A 175 -11.39 -5.87 7.05
C LEU A 175 -12.08 -4.96 8.08
N LEU A 176 -12.34 -3.69 7.76
CA LEU A 176 -13.08 -2.80 8.66
C LEU A 176 -14.53 -3.24 8.89
N ILE A 177 -15.20 -3.78 7.88
CA ILE A 177 -16.56 -4.34 8.03
C ILE A 177 -16.56 -5.50 9.04
N ARG A 178 -15.54 -6.37 9.00
CA ARG A 178 -15.44 -7.51 9.92
C ARG A 178 -15.12 -7.11 11.34
N PHE A 179 -14.27 -6.11 11.51
CA PHE A 179 -13.79 -5.64 12.80
C PHE A 179 -14.53 -4.39 13.29
N ASN A 180 -15.71 -4.09 12.76
CA ASN A 180 -16.44 -2.88 13.07
C ASN A 180 -16.70 -2.69 14.57
N ILE A 181 -16.90 -3.77 15.31
CA ILE A 181 -17.20 -3.75 16.74
C ILE A 181 -16.06 -3.13 17.57
N PHE A 182 -14.79 -3.24 17.10
CA PHE A 182 -13.64 -2.71 17.82
C PHE A 182 -13.54 -1.18 17.82
N PHE A 183 -14.19 -0.50 16.91
CA PHE A 183 -14.10 0.97 16.80
C PHE A 183 -15.46 1.70 16.86
N THR A 184 -16.60 1.00 16.82
CA THR A 184 -17.89 1.62 17.09
C THR A 184 -17.96 2.06 18.55
N GLU A 185 -18.62 3.21 18.81
CA GLU A 185 -18.82 3.80 20.14
C GLU A 185 -17.55 4.37 20.82
N ARG A 186 -16.40 4.42 20.14
CA ARG A 186 -15.12 4.90 20.69
C ARG A 186 -14.58 6.15 19.98
N LYS A 187 -13.62 6.82 20.61
CA LYS A 187 -12.89 7.96 20.00
C LYS A 187 -12.25 7.59 18.65
N LEU A 188 -11.92 6.30 18.42
CA LEU A 188 -11.37 5.80 17.16
C LEU A 188 -12.30 6.04 15.96
N SER A 189 -13.62 5.92 16.14
CA SER A 189 -14.59 6.18 15.07
C SER A 189 -14.57 7.63 14.63
N GLN A 190 -14.34 8.57 15.55
CA GLN A 190 -14.25 9.99 15.24
C GLN A 190 -13.00 10.35 14.44
N TYR A 191 -11.83 9.75 14.77
CA TYR A 191 -10.60 9.92 13.99
C TYR A 191 -10.77 9.36 12.59
N LEU A 192 -11.35 8.17 12.47
CA LEU A 192 -11.58 7.52 11.19
C LEU A 192 -12.55 8.34 10.32
N LEU A 193 -13.57 8.95 10.93
CA LEU A 193 -14.51 9.84 10.24
C LEU A 193 -13.83 11.11 9.72
N LEU A 194 -12.90 11.69 10.48
CA LEU A 194 -12.14 12.87 10.06
C LEU A 194 -11.20 12.53 8.90
N ILE A 195 -10.42 11.47 9.00
CA ILE A 195 -9.51 11.01 7.93
C ILE A 195 -10.30 10.74 6.65
N ALA A 196 -11.44 10.06 6.76
CA ALA A 196 -12.32 9.80 5.63
C ALA A 196 -12.83 11.09 4.99
N GLY A 197 -13.25 12.07 5.79
CA GLY A 197 -13.71 13.37 5.29
C GLY A 197 -12.64 14.13 4.52
N LEU A 198 -11.43 14.19 5.05
CA LEU A 198 -10.29 14.84 4.39
C LEU A 198 -9.90 14.12 3.09
N THR A 199 -9.88 12.79 3.07
CA THR A 199 -9.55 12.04 1.85
C THR A 199 -10.57 12.26 0.74
N ILE A 200 -11.87 12.33 1.08
CA ILE A 200 -12.94 12.59 0.12
C ILE A 200 -12.76 13.99 -0.51
N PHE A 201 -12.45 14.98 0.31
CA PHE A 201 -12.29 16.37 -0.13
C PHE A 201 -11.05 16.55 -1.01
N ILE A 202 -9.88 16.08 -0.55
CA ILE A 202 -8.61 16.21 -1.28
C ILE A 202 -8.67 15.47 -2.62
N SER A 203 -9.19 14.25 -2.64
CA SER A 203 -9.32 13.49 -3.88
C SER A 203 -10.34 14.11 -4.85
N GLY A 204 -11.39 14.75 -4.33
CA GLY A 204 -12.36 15.48 -5.14
C GLY A 204 -11.75 16.69 -5.83
N ILE A 205 -10.95 17.47 -5.12
CA ILE A 205 -10.23 18.61 -5.70
C ILE A 205 -9.19 18.12 -6.71
N GLY A 206 -8.32 17.18 -6.32
CA GLY A 206 -7.29 16.65 -7.21
C GLY A 206 -7.84 16.10 -8.52
N ALA A 207 -8.99 15.41 -8.48
CA ALA A 207 -9.65 14.90 -9.69
C ALA A 207 -10.10 16.03 -10.65
N ASN A 208 -10.41 17.22 -10.15
CA ASN A 208 -10.77 18.36 -10.99
C ASN A 208 -9.57 19.06 -11.66
N PHE A 209 -8.36 18.94 -11.09
CA PHE A 209 -7.15 19.53 -11.66
C PHE A 209 -6.37 18.59 -12.59
N GLU A 210 -6.52 17.27 -12.44
CA GLU A 210 -5.84 16.27 -13.27
C GLU A 210 -6.42 16.20 -14.69
N PHE A 211 -5.55 15.95 -15.68
CA PHE A 211 -5.92 15.79 -17.09
C PHE A 211 -5.82 14.33 -17.56
N ASP A 212 -5.06 13.50 -16.86
CA ASP A 212 -4.94 12.09 -17.20
C ASP A 212 -6.22 11.32 -16.87
N LEU A 213 -6.82 10.69 -17.87
CA LEU A 213 -8.07 9.94 -17.75
C LEU A 213 -8.02 8.86 -16.68
N LYS A 214 -6.97 8.01 -16.70
CA LYS A 214 -6.81 6.96 -15.71
C LYS A 214 -6.69 7.54 -14.30
N LYS A 215 -5.92 8.62 -14.11
CA LYS A 215 -5.74 9.26 -12.79
C LYS A 215 -7.05 9.83 -12.25
N ILE A 216 -7.88 10.46 -13.09
CA ILE A 216 -9.18 10.97 -12.67
C ILE A 216 -10.09 9.85 -12.17
N ILE A 217 -10.14 8.71 -12.90
CA ILE A 217 -10.92 7.56 -12.47
C ILE A 217 -10.38 6.97 -11.16
N ALA A 218 -9.05 6.93 -10.96
CA ALA A 218 -8.46 6.44 -9.72
C ALA A 218 -8.70 7.38 -8.52
N LEU A 219 -8.58 8.69 -8.69
CA LEU A 219 -8.93 9.66 -7.66
C LEU A 219 -10.42 9.59 -7.29
N SER A 220 -11.26 9.33 -8.29
CA SER A 220 -12.68 9.09 -8.04
C SER A 220 -12.95 7.77 -7.29
N THR A 221 -12.12 6.70 -7.44
CA THR A 221 -12.23 5.50 -6.58
C THR A 221 -11.85 5.81 -5.15
N LEU A 222 -10.73 6.48 -4.93
CA LEU A 222 -10.27 6.88 -3.60
C LEU A 222 -11.35 7.66 -2.84
N ARG A 223 -12.05 8.53 -3.53
CA ARG A 223 -13.14 9.31 -2.99
C ARG A 223 -14.34 8.45 -2.56
N GLN A 224 -14.82 7.54 -3.41
CA GLN A 224 -15.94 6.67 -3.07
C GLN A 224 -15.62 5.75 -1.90
N LEU A 225 -14.38 5.31 -1.80
CA LEU A 225 -13.90 4.55 -0.66
C LEU A 225 -13.92 5.35 0.64
N GLY A 226 -13.61 6.65 0.58
CA GLY A 226 -13.78 7.54 1.71
C GLY A 226 -15.24 7.61 2.18
N LEU A 227 -16.22 7.63 1.26
CA LEU A 227 -17.64 7.55 1.60
C LEU A 227 -17.99 6.29 2.36
N ILE A 228 -17.46 5.13 1.95
CA ILE A 228 -17.70 3.85 2.62
C ILE A 228 -17.12 3.85 4.04
N ILE A 229 -15.91 4.37 4.23
CA ILE A 229 -15.30 4.45 5.57
C ILE A 229 -16.13 5.32 6.49
N ARG A 230 -16.61 6.43 5.97
CA ARG A 230 -17.40 7.36 6.74
C ARG A 230 -18.68 6.71 7.28
N ILE A 231 -19.40 5.98 6.45
CA ILE A 231 -20.60 5.25 6.88
C ILE A 231 -20.25 4.14 7.89
N LEU A 232 -19.11 3.48 7.71
CA LEU A 232 -18.61 2.49 8.67
C LEU A 232 -18.28 3.14 10.03
N SER A 233 -17.71 4.34 10.03
CA SER A 233 -17.40 5.06 11.28
C SER A 233 -18.65 5.50 12.05
N ILE A 234 -19.79 5.67 11.37
CA ILE A 234 -21.09 5.93 11.99
C ILE A 234 -21.73 4.64 12.55
N GLY A 235 -21.28 3.45 12.08
CA GLY A 235 -21.77 2.15 12.57
C GLY A 235 -22.65 1.38 11.58
N PHE A 236 -22.99 1.93 10.41
CA PHE A 236 -23.89 1.29 9.45
C PHE A 236 -23.15 0.32 8.49
N VAL A 237 -22.82 -0.88 8.98
CA VAL A 237 -22.04 -1.90 8.26
C VAL A 237 -22.75 -2.41 7.00
N LYS A 238 -24.07 -2.70 7.08
CA LYS A 238 -24.84 -3.24 5.95
C LYS A 238 -24.88 -2.28 4.77
N ILE A 239 -25.03 -0.97 5.03
CA ILE A 239 -25.07 0.07 3.99
C ILE A 239 -23.70 0.26 3.36
N ALA A 240 -22.64 0.24 4.16
CA ALA A 240 -21.29 0.28 3.66
C ALA A 240 -20.97 -0.90 2.73
N PHE A 241 -21.41 -2.10 3.09
CA PHE A 241 -21.26 -3.29 2.28
C PHE A 241 -22.07 -3.19 0.96
N PHE A 242 -23.30 -2.68 1.02
CA PHE A 242 -24.11 -2.45 -0.17
C PHE A 242 -23.43 -1.49 -1.16
N HIS A 243 -22.94 -0.35 -0.65
CA HIS A 243 -22.22 0.61 -1.51
C HIS A 243 -20.89 0.06 -2.03
N LEU A 244 -20.22 -0.82 -1.29
CA LEU A 244 -19.01 -1.50 -1.76
C LEU A 244 -19.27 -2.34 -3.01
N LEU A 245 -20.36 -3.13 -3.02
CA LEU A 245 -20.72 -3.96 -4.18
C LEU A 245 -21.10 -3.13 -5.40
N THR A 246 -21.96 -2.13 -5.21
CA THR A 246 -22.34 -1.23 -6.31
C THR A 246 -21.14 -0.45 -6.84
N HIS A 247 -20.23 0.00 -5.95
CA HIS A 247 -18.99 0.67 -6.32
C HIS A 247 -18.12 -0.19 -7.23
N ALA A 248 -17.93 -1.47 -6.89
CA ALA A 248 -17.12 -2.39 -7.68
C ALA A 248 -17.62 -2.50 -9.13
N LEU A 249 -18.93 -2.57 -9.33
CA LEU A 249 -19.53 -2.69 -10.67
C LEU A 249 -19.30 -1.42 -11.53
N PHE A 250 -19.63 -0.23 -11.02
CA PHE A 250 -19.51 0.95 -11.85
C PHE A 250 -18.06 1.38 -12.09
N LYS A 251 -17.14 1.04 -11.18
CA LYS A 251 -15.72 1.33 -11.39
C LYS A 251 -15.05 0.37 -12.36
N ALA A 252 -15.36 -0.92 -12.28
CA ALA A 252 -14.86 -1.88 -13.25
C ALA A 252 -15.24 -1.45 -14.68
N LEU A 253 -16.50 -1.08 -14.89
CA LEU A 253 -16.95 -0.61 -16.19
C LEU A 253 -16.23 0.66 -16.65
N LEU A 254 -16.05 1.66 -15.76
CA LEU A 254 -15.34 2.90 -16.10
C LEU A 254 -13.89 2.63 -16.54
N PHE A 255 -13.17 1.76 -15.83
CA PHE A 255 -11.80 1.43 -16.21
C PHE A 255 -11.72 0.65 -17.53
N ILE A 256 -12.65 -0.27 -17.77
CA ILE A 256 -12.69 -1.03 -19.02
C ILE A 256 -12.99 -0.09 -20.20
N CYS A 257 -14.02 0.76 -20.10
CA CYS A 257 -14.32 1.73 -21.15
C CYS A 257 -13.17 2.72 -21.40
N ALA A 258 -12.55 3.20 -20.31
CA ALA A 258 -11.36 4.06 -20.43
C ALA A 258 -10.20 3.33 -21.11
N GLY A 259 -10.02 2.05 -20.81
CA GLY A 259 -9.00 1.22 -21.43
C GLY A 259 -9.21 1.08 -22.94
N VAL A 260 -10.44 0.84 -23.39
CA VAL A 260 -10.76 0.79 -24.83
C VAL A 260 -10.43 2.12 -25.50
N ILE A 261 -10.85 3.22 -24.92
CA ILE A 261 -10.58 4.57 -25.46
C ILE A 261 -9.07 4.79 -25.61
N ILE A 262 -8.29 4.51 -24.57
CA ILE A 262 -6.83 4.70 -24.57
C ILE A 262 -6.16 3.79 -25.62
N HIS A 263 -6.60 2.54 -25.71
CA HIS A 263 -6.04 1.58 -26.67
C HIS A 263 -6.31 2.00 -28.12
N ARG A 264 -7.53 2.45 -28.43
CA ARG A 264 -7.91 2.91 -29.77
C ARG A 264 -7.23 4.25 -30.14
N ILE A 265 -6.88 5.10 -29.18
CA ILE A 265 -6.21 6.39 -29.38
C ILE A 265 -4.67 6.26 -29.21
N LYS A 266 -4.07 5.12 -29.59
CA LYS A 266 -2.61 4.92 -29.54
C LYS A 266 -1.96 5.25 -28.19
N ASN A 267 -2.59 4.83 -27.08
CA ASN A 267 -2.13 4.99 -25.69
C ASN A 267 -2.08 6.44 -25.15
N PHE A 268 -2.69 7.42 -25.82
CA PHE A 268 -2.84 8.76 -25.26
C PHE A 268 -3.83 8.74 -24.07
N GLN A 269 -3.43 9.35 -22.97
CA GLN A 269 -4.21 9.38 -21.71
C GLN A 269 -4.80 10.76 -21.41
N ASP A 270 -4.30 11.82 -22.06
CA ASP A 270 -4.73 13.20 -21.82
C ASP A 270 -6.12 13.46 -22.42
N ILE A 271 -7.03 14.01 -21.58
CA ILE A 271 -8.42 14.29 -21.97
C ILE A 271 -8.50 15.41 -23.00
N ARG A 272 -7.55 16.34 -23.00
CA ARG A 272 -7.57 17.53 -23.89
C ARG A 272 -7.36 17.16 -25.35
N VAL A 273 -6.64 16.07 -25.60
CA VAL A 273 -6.39 15.56 -26.96
C VAL A 273 -7.58 14.76 -27.48
N ILE A 274 -8.42 14.26 -26.55
CA ILE A 274 -9.54 13.39 -26.85
C ILE A 274 -10.81 14.26 -26.97
N GLY A 275 -11.45 14.28 -28.12
CA GLY A 275 -12.72 15.00 -28.32
C GLY A 275 -13.62 14.30 -29.32
N ALA A 276 -14.91 14.69 -29.41
CA ALA A 276 -15.92 14.23 -30.37
C ALA A 276 -16.02 12.69 -30.55
N LEU A 277 -15.71 11.91 -29.54
CA LEU A 277 -15.67 10.44 -29.65
C LEU A 277 -17.06 9.80 -29.88
N VAL A 278 -18.14 10.52 -29.64
CA VAL A 278 -19.51 10.00 -29.85
C VAL A 278 -19.71 9.51 -31.26
N ASN A 279 -19.15 10.23 -32.23
CA ASN A 279 -19.29 9.93 -33.64
C ASN A 279 -18.52 8.68 -34.08
N TYR A 280 -17.41 8.38 -33.39
CA TYR A 280 -16.50 7.28 -33.76
C TYR A 280 -16.71 6.01 -32.95
N MET A 281 -17.04 6.13 -31.65
CA MET A 281 -17.24 5.01 -30.73
C MET A 281 -18.54 5.17 -29.91
N PRO A 282 -19.72 5.08 -30.54
CA PRO A 282 -20.98 5.39 -29.86
C PRO A 282 -21.28 4.42 -28.71
N VAL A 283 -21.02 3.12 -28.87
CA VAL A 283 -21.36 2.09 -27.87
C VAL A 283 -20.47 2.22 -26.63
N THR A 284 -19.17 2.34 -26.80
CA THR A 284 -18.24 2.49 -25.65
C THR A 284 -18.51 3.75 -24.87
N ILE A 285 -18.88 4.84 -25.56
CA ILE A 285 -19.17 6.12 -24.90
C ILE A 285 -20.51 6.11 -24.19
N THR A 286 -21.54 5.51 -24.75
CA THR A 286 -22.80 5.33 -24.02
C THR A 286 -22.59 4.55 -22.73
N TYR A 287 -21.80 3.47 -22.76
CA TYR A 287 -21.44 2.69 -21.59
C TYR A 287 -20.65 3.52 -20.56
N PHE A 288 -19.71 4.31 -21.02
CA PHE A 288 -18.96 5.22 -20.17
C PHE A 288 -19.85 6.29 -19.52
N ASN A 289 -20.78 6.89 -20.27
CA ASN A 289 -21.69 7.90 -19.75
C ASN A 289 -22.65 7.32 -18.70
N ILE A 290 -23.26 6.18 -18.99
CA ILE A 290 -24.09 5.47 -18.01
C ILE A 290 -23.26 5.24 -16.73
N ALA A 291 -21.97 4.92 -16.85
CA ALA A 291 -21.07 4.71 -15.74
C ALA A 291 -20.79 5.99 -14.92
N ASN A 292 -20.61 7.11 -15.56
CA ASN A 292 -20.43 8.39 -14.90
C ASN A 292 -21.72 8.90 -14.24
N LEU A 293 -22.87 8.78 -14.93
CA LEU A 293 -24.16 9.19 -14.38
C LEU A 293 -24.54 8.41 -13.11
N ALA A 294 -24.23 7.11 -13.05
CA ALA A 294 -24.45 6.37 -11.81
C ALA A 294 -23.47 6.79 -10.68
N LEU A 295 -22.25 7.20 -11.02
CA LEU A 295 -21.33 7.75 -10.04
C LEU A 295 -21.84 9.10 -9.50
N CYS A 296 -22.51 9.92 -10.33
CA CYS A 296 -23.16 11.16 -9.90
C CYS A 296 -24.34 10.89 -8.94
N GLY A 297 -25.01 9.73 -9.07
CA GLY A 297 -26.21 9.40 -8.31
C GLY A 297 -27.49 9.74 -9.06
N MET A 298 -27.51 9.63 -10.39
CA MET A 298 -28.74 9.83 -11.16
C MET A 298 -29.79 8.79 -10.79
N PRO A 299 -31.08 9.20 -10.68
CA PRO A 299 -32.17 8.31 -10.31
C PRO A 299 -32.22 7.04 -11.16
N PHE A 300 -32.72 5.94 -10.58
CA PHE A 300 -32.88 4.64 -11.18
C PHE A 300 -31.60 3.85 -11.49
N LEU A 301 -30.39 4.44 -11.36
CA LEU A 301 -29.14 3.75 -11.50
C LEU A 301 -28.65 3.14 -10.16
N ALA A 302 -27.79 2.13 -10.21
CA ALA A 302 -27.29 1.45 -9.00
C ALA A 302 -26.64 2.41 -7.98
N GLY A 303 -25.98 3.46 -8.46
CA GLY A 303 -25.37 4.48 -7.61
C GLY A 303 -26.36 5.30 -6.79
N PHE A 304 -27.56 5.56 -7.31
CA PHE A 304 -28.62 6.26 -6.60
C PHE A 304 -29.06 5.52 -5.34
N TYR A 305 -29.39 4.24 -5.50
CA TYR A 305 -29.88 3.43 -4.37
C TYR A 305 -28.89 3.33 -3.21
N SER A 306 -27.60 3.40 -3.49
CA SER A 306 -26.57 3.28 -2.45
C SER A 306 -26.08 4.64 -1.96
N LYS A 307 -25.77 5.58 -2.84
CA LYS A 307 -25.15 6.87 -2.49
C LYS A 307 -26.15 7.80 -1.79
N ASP A 308 -27.37 7.93 -2.31
CA ASP A 308 -28.36 8.81 -1.71
C ASP A 308 -28.81 8.30 -0.34
N LEU A 309 -28.96 6.97 -0.18
CA LEU A 309 -29.23 6.38 1.13
C LEU A 309 -28.11 6.68 2.14
N ILE A 310 -26.84 6.67 1.71
CA ILE A 310 -25.71 7.07 2.56
C ILE A 310 -25.82 8.55 2.95
N LEU A 311 -26.15 9.42 1.98
CA LEU A 311 -26.26 10.86 2.22
C LEU A 311 -27.39 11.16 3.20
N GLU A 312 -28.53 10.52 3.04
CA GLU A 312 -29.69 10.66 3.94
C GLU A 312 -29.35 10.25 5.38
N ILE A 313 -28.65 9.12 5.57
CA ILE A 313 -28.25 8.67 6.92
C ILE A 313 -27.23 9.62 7.56
N VAL A 314 -26.31 10.15 6.76
CA VAL A 314 -25.35 11.15 7.25
C VAL A 314 -26.07 12.42 7.70
N LEU A 315 -27.16 12.83 7.05
CA LEU A 315 -27.99 13.95 7.47
C LEU A 315 -28.70 13.72 8.81
N LEU A 316 -29.09 12.48 9.10
CA LEU A 316 -29.71 12.09 10.36
C LEU A 316 -28.71 11.98 11.53
N SER A 317 -27.44 11.77 11.22
CA SER A 317 -26.42 11.57 12.26
C SER A 317 -25.91 12.89 12.82
N ASN A 318 -25.70 12.96 14.14
CA ASN A 318 -25.15 14.13 14.83
C ASN A 318 -23.66 14.27 14.51
N ILE A 319 -23.34 15.05 13.46
CA ILE A 319 -21.99 15.28 12.99
C ILE A 319 -21.63 16.76 13.13
N ASN A 320 -20.36 17.05 13.49
CA ASN A 320 -19.85 18.43 13.55
C ASN A 320 -20.02 19.14 12.19
N ILE A 321 -20.37 20.43 12.23
CA ILE A 321 -20.63 21.27 11.05
C ILE A 321 -19.47 21.21 10.05
N PHE A 322 -18.21 21.23 10.51
CA PHE A 322 -17.04 21.13 9.64
C PHE A 322 -17.00 19.83 8.83
N ARG A 323 -17.28 18.69 9.48
CA ARG A 323 -17.33 17.39 8.84
C ARG A 323 -18.51 17.29 7.85
N PHE A 324 -19.61 17.92 8.19
CA PHE A 324 -20.79 18.03 7.34
C PHE A 324 -20.49 18.81 6.05
N LEU A 325 -19.91 20.01 6.17
CA LEU A 325 -19.52 20.82 5.02
C LEU A 325 -18.54 20.11 4.08
N LEU A 326 -17.48 19.49 4.64
CA LEU A 326 -16.53 18.69 3.84
C LEU A 326 -17.25 17.63 3.01
N TYR A 327 -18.30 17.03 3.55
CA TYR A 327 -19.03 15.98 2.88
C TYR A 327 -19.87 16.48 1.71
N PHE A 328 -20.69 17.53 1.93
CA PHE A 328 -21.57 18.06 0.90
C PHE A 328 -20.79 18.76 -0.22
N VAL A 329 -19.80 19.56 0.11
CA VAL A 329 -18.90 20.14 -0.89
C VAL A 329 -18.24 19.04 -1.72
N SER A 330 -17.77 18.00 -1.06
CA SER A 330 -17.17 16.89 -1.80
C SER A 330 -18.17 16.19 -2.72
N THR A 331 -19.47 16.03 -2.35
CA THR A 331 -20.46 15.45 -3.28
C THR A 331 -20.68 16.33 -4.51
N GLY A 332 -20.68 17.65 -4.38
CA GLY A 332 -20.69 18.57 -5.52
C GLY A 332 -19.47 18.39 -6.43
N LEU A 333 -18.28 18.23 -5.85
CA LEU A 333 -17.05 17.98 -6.63
C LEU A 333 -17.09 16.66 -7.42
N THR A 334 -17.85 15.61 -6.99
CA THR A 334 -18.00 14.40 -7.83
C THR A 334 -18.72 14.69 -9.12
N VAL A 335 -19.77 15.46 -9.02
CA VAL A 335 -20.57 15.81 -10.19
C VAL A 335 -19.75 16.73 -11.10
N CYS A 336 -18.99 17.65 -10.51
CA CYS A 336 -18.14 18.59 -11.24
C CYS A 336 -17.13 17.86 -12.16
N TYR A 337 -16.29 16.96 -11.65
CA TYR A 337 -15.31 16.29 -12.51
C TYR A 337 -15.95 15.29 -13.49
N SER A 338 -17.09 14.68 -13.15
CA SER A 338 -17.77 13.77 -14.06
C SER A 338 -18.40 14.52 -15.25
N PHE A 339 -19.02 15.69 -15.02
CA PHE A 339 -19.51 16.54 -16.10
C PHE A 339 -18.36 17.10 -16.95
N ARG A 340 -17.25 17.49 -16.33
CA ARG A 340 -16.03 17.87 -17.05
C ARG A 340 -15.55 16.75 -17.99
N LEU A 341 -15.52 15.50 -17.52
CA LEU A 341 -15.16 14.34 -18.36
C LEU A 341 -16.12 14.13 -19.52
N ILE A 342 -17.42 14.24 -19.27
CA ILE A 342 -18.46 14.11 -20.29
C ILE A 342 -18.29 15.21 -21.35
N PHE A 343 -18.10 16.46 -20.93
CA PHE A 343 -17.97 17.59 -21.81
C PHE A 343 -16.76 17.47 -22.75
N TYR A 344 -15.55 17.24 -22.21
CA TYR A 344 -14.34 17.13 -23.02
C TYR A 344 -14.38 15.96 -24.01
N ARG A 345 -15.07 14.87 -23.70
CA ARG A 345 -15.14 13.69 -24.56
C ARG A 345 -16.27 13.72 -25.58
N LEU A 346 -17.43 14.27 -25.20
CA LEU A 346 -18.62 14.19 -26.01
C LEU A 346 -18.77 15.39 -26.92
N ARG A 347 -18.58 16.60 -26.39
CA ARG A 347 -18.82 17.87 -27.09
C ARG A 347 -17.57 18.61 -27.52
N GLY A 348 -16.39 18.26 -26.91
CA GLY A 348 -15.13 18.89 -27.30
C GLY A 348 -14.79 18.61 -28.75
N ASP A 349 -14.11 19.56 -29.40
CA ASP A 349 -13.60 19.38 -30.75
C ASP A 349 -12.65 18.19 -30.84
N PHE A 350 -12.62 17.52 -32.00
CA PHE A 350 -11.71 16.43 -32.26
C PHE A 350 -10.30 16.98 -32.44
N ASN A 351 -9.48 16.88 -31.38
CA ASN A 351 -8.12 17.41 -31.32
C ASN A 351 -7.05 16.37 -31.59
N PHE A 352 -7.41 15.18 -32.08
CA PHE A 352 -6.49 14.10 -32.39
C PHE A 352 -5.98 14.13 -33.83
N PHE A 353 -5.00 13.32 -34.17
CA PHE A 353 -4.44 13.26 -35.53
C PHE A 353 -5.51 12.99 -36.59
N ARG A 354 -5.42 13.65 -37.73
CA ARG A 354 -6.44 13.63 -38.82
C ARG A 354 -6.67 12.25 -39.42
N ILE A 355 -5.65 11.40 -39.48
CA ILE A 355 -5.72 10.07 -40.10
C ILE A 355 -5.56 9.02 -39.01
N HIS A 356 -6.65 8.59 -38.42
CA HIS A 356 -6.68 7.47 -37.49
C HIS A 356 -8.06 6.80 -37.49
N ILE A 357 -8.04 5.48 -37.66
CA ILE A 357 -9.26 4.68 -37.67
C ILE A 357 -9.64 4.40 -36.21
N ILE A 358 -10.75 4.98 -35.77
CA ILE A 358 -11.31 4.77 -34.43
C ILE A 358 -12.67 4.10 -34.63
N ASN A 359 -12.79 2.82 -34.24
CA ASN A 359 -14.00 2.02 -34.43
C ASN A 359 -14.36 1.21 -33.18
N ASP A 360 -15.64 0.90 -33.02
CA ASP A 360 -16.20 0.02 -31.97
C ASP A 360 -16.33 -1.46 -32.43
N GLU A 361 -15.38 -1.97 -33.21
CA GLU A 361 -15.50 -3.28 -33.88
C GLU A 361 -15.11 -4.49 -33.00
N GLY A 362 -14.56 -4.25 -31.79
CA GLY A 362 -14.14 -5.33 -30.87
C GLY A 362 -15.31 -6.09 -30.25
N TYR A 363 -15.79 -7.17 -30.87
CA TYR A 363 -16.94 -7.95 -30.36
C TYR A 363 -16.69 -8.52 -28.94
N THR A 364 -15.50 -9.04 -28.64
CA THR A 364 -15.19 -9.61 -27.32
C THR A 364 -15.15 -8.54 -26.23
N ILE A 365 -14.63 -7.35 -26.56
CA ILE A 365 -14.62 -6.19 -25.67
C ILE A 365 -16.05 -5.70 -25.41
N LEU A 366 -16.88 -5.56 -26.44
CA LEU A 366 -18.26 -5.12 -26.31
C LEU A 366 -19.09 -6.11 -25.48
N LYS A 367 -18.88 -7.42 -25.68
CA LYS A 367 -19.54 -8.47 -24.89
C LYS A 367 -19.17 -8.40 -23.39
N SER A 368 -17.92 -8.13 -23.07
CA SER A 368 -17.50 -7.95 -21.67
C SER A 368 -18.11 -6.71 -21.01
N MET A 369 -18.21 -5.61 -21.75
CA MET A 369 -18.83 -4.38 -21.25
C MET A 369 -20.36 -4.52 -21.12
N SER A 370 -21.03 -5.18 -22.06
CA SER A 370 -22.48 -5.40 -21.99
C SER A 370 -22.89 -6.25 -20.78
N GLY A 371 -22.10 -7.27 -20.43
CA GLY A 371 -22.32 -8.06 -19.21
C GLY A 371 -22.27 -7.21 -17.93
N LEU A 372 -21.34 -6.25 -17.85
CA LEU A 372 -21.25 -5.35 -16.70
C LEU A 372 -22.41 -4.35 -16.64
N ILE A 373 -22.90 -3.85 -17.78
CA ILE A 373 -24.00 -2.88 -17.83
C ILE A 373 -25.30 -3.46 -17.36
N ILE A 374 -25.65 -4.67 -17.80
CA ILE A 374 -26.90 -5.33 -17.42
C ILE A 374 -26.99 -5.44 -15.90
N ILE A 375 -25.95 -5.97 -15.26
CA ILE A 375 -25.94 -6.08 -13.80
C ILE A 375 -25.90 -4.72 -13.12
N ARG A 376 -25.33 -3.72 -13.73
CA ARG A 376 -25.29 -2.39 -13.18
C ARG A 376 -26.64 -1.66 -13.18
N LEU A 377 -27.45 -1.84 -14.21
CA LEU A 377 -28.80 -1.28 -14.27
C LEU A 377 -29.71 -1.97 -13.25
N LEU A 378 -29.69 -3.28 -13.23
CA LEU A 378 -30.58 -4.09 -12.40
C LEU A 378 -30.02 -4.37 -10.99
N GLY A 379 -28.70 -4.49 -10.87
CA GLY A 379 -28.02 -4.94 -9.65
C GLY A 379 -28.24 -4.07 -8.43
N GLY A 380 -28.36 -2.76 -8.60
CA GLY A 380 -28.67 -1.86 -7.49
C GLY A 380 -30.02 -2.17 -6.83
N ARG A 381 -31.04 -2.45 -7.62
CA ARG A 381 -32.36 -2.82 -7.15
C ARG A 381 -32.38 -4.22 -6.53
N ILE A 382 -31.78 -5.19 -7.23
CA ILE A 382 -31.71 -6.59 -6.76
C ILE A 382 -30.93 -6.68 -5.44
N LEU A 383 -29.78 -6.04 -5.35
CA LEU A 383 -28.96 -6.04 -4.12
C LEU A 383 -29.63 -5.37 -2.95
N ARG A 384 -30.42 -4.31 -3.19
CA ARG A 384 -31.19 -3.66 -2.13
C ARG A 384 -32.16 -4.64 -1.48
N TRP A 385 -32.92 -5.40 -2.27
CA TRP A 385 -33.84 -6.41 -1.76
C TRP A 385 -33.13 -7.56 -1.03
N LEU A 386 -31.98 -7.96 -1.53
CA LEU A 386 -31.23 -9.08 -0.96
C LEU A 386 -30.54 -8.74 0.36
N ILE A 387 -30.02 -7.51 0.50
CA ILE A 387 -29.26 -7.08 1.70
C ILE A 387 -30.19 -6.51 2.78
N PHE A 388 -31.28 -5.85 2.35
CA PHE A 388 -32.24 -5.19 3.24
C PHE A 388 -33.64 -5.82 3.07
N PRO A 389 -33.90 -6.97 3.67
CA PRO A 389 -35.24 -7.58 3.61
C PRO A 389 -36.28 -6.62 4.22
N ASN A 390 -35.94 -5.96 5.31
CA ASN A 390 -36.76 -4.92 5.92
C ASN A 390 -36.21 -3.55 5.49
N PRO A 391 -36.98 -2.71 4.77
CA PRO A 391 -36.53 -1.39 4.34
C PRO A 391 -36.34 -0.46 5.55
N ILE A 392 -35.23 0.29 5.53
CA ILE A 392 -34.99 1.33 6.52
C ILE A 392 -35.86 2.54 6.14
N ILE A 393 -36.75 2.95 7.01
CA ILE A 393 -37.57 4.14 6.81
C ILE A 393 -36.78 5.36 7.29
N ILE A 394 -36.58 6.32 6.43
CA ILE A 394 -35.86 7.56 6.70
C ILE A 394 -36.85 8.71 6.60
N CYS A 395 -37.25 9.25 7.75
CA CYS A 395 -38.14 10.40 7.82
C CYS A 395 -37.32 11.68 7.96
N MET A 396 -37.32 12.52 6.92
CA MET A 396 -36.64 13.82 6.92
C MET A 396 -37.52 14.91 6.34
N PRO A 397 -37.34 16.18 6.80
CA PRO A 397 -37.98 17.34 6.16
C PRO A 397 -37.58 17.43 4.69
N VAL A 398 -38.52 17.85 3.84
CA VAL A 398 -38.33 17.94 2.37
C VAL A 398 -37.14 18.83 2.00
N ILE A 399 -36.93 19.93 2.72
CA ILE A 399 -35.84 20.89 2.47
C ILE A 399 -34.47 20.22 2.62
N ILE A 400 -34.28 19.40 3.64
CA ILE A 400 -33.01 18.70 3.91
C ILE A 400 -32.78 17.61 2.86
N LYS A 401 -33.83 16.96 2.40
CA LYS A 401 -33.75 15.97 1.33
C LYS A 401 -33.38 16.59 -0.01
N LEU A 402 -33.91 17.76 -0.32
CA LEU A 402 -33.59 18.52 -1.54
C LEU A 402 -32.15 19.06 -1.52
N LEU A 403 -31.52 19.24 -0.37
CA LEU A 403 -30.14 19.72 -0.25
C LEU A 403 -29.15 18.81 -1.03
N ILE A 404 -29.39 17.51 -1.05
CA ILE A 404 -28.57 16.54 -1.81
C ILE A 404 -28.67 16.86 -3.32
N LEU A 405 -29.85 17.08 -3.81
CA LEU A 405 -30.10 17.36 -5.22
C LEU A 405 -29.53 18.72 -5.61
N ILE A 406 -29.69 19.74 -4.78
CA ILE A 406 -29.12 21.08 -4.98
C ILE A 406 -27.60 21.02 -5.08
N THR A 407 -26.91 20.30 -4.20
CA THR A 407 -25.45 20.16 -4.26
C THR A 407 -24.98 19.44 -5.51
N CYS A 408 -25.74 18.47 -6.00
CA CYS A 408 -25.44 17.78 -7.27
C CYS A 408 -25.61 18.73 -8.48
N ILE A 409 -26.70 19.51 -8.53
CA ILE A 409 -26.95 20.48 -9.61
C ILE A 409 -25.86 21.55 -9.63
N LEU A 410 -25.57 22.16 -8.47
CA LEU A 410 -24.51 23.18 -8.35
C LEU A 410 -23.15 22.61 -8.80
N GLY A 411 -22.81 21.40 -8.41
CA GLY A 411 -21.60 20.72 -8.87
C GLY A 411 -21.56 20.54 -10.38
N GLY A 412 -22.69 20.21 -11.01
CA GLY A 412 -22.81 20.08 -12.47
C GLY A 412 -22.60 21.41 -13.20
N VAL A 413 -23.23 22.48 -12.71
CA VAL A 413 -23.09 23.86 -13.28
C VAL A 413 -21.63 24.31 -13.17
N ILE A 414 -20.98 24.14 -12.01
CA ILE A 414 -19.56 24.47 -11.83
C ILE A 414 -18.68 23.68 -12.80
N GLY A 415 -18.94 22.38 -12.95
CA GLY A 415 -18.21 21.52 -13.89
C GLY A 415 -18.33 21.96 -15.33
N TYR A 416 -19.52 22.40 -15.74
CA TYR A 416 -19.78 22.95 -17.06
C TYR A 416 -19.04 24.30 -17.29
N ILE A 417 -19.09 25.20 -16.32
CA ILE A 417 -18.37 26.47 -16.39
C ILE A 417 -16.86 26.24 -16.52
N ILE A 418 -16.28 25.36 -15.69
CA ILE A 418 -14.84 25.04 -15.74
C ILE A 418 -14.45 24.46 -17.10
N SER A 419 -15.30 23.63 -17.70
CA SER A 419 -15.00 23.00 -18.99
C SER A 419 -15.04 24.00 -20.16
N ASN A 420 -15.81 25.06 -20.05
CA ASN A 420 -15.96 26.10 -21.10
C ASN A 420 -14.93 27.24 -20.99
N VAL A 421 -14.13 27.30 -19.90
CA VAL A 421 -13.10 28.34 -19.77
C VAL A 421 -12.03 28.12 -20.83
N SER A 422 -12.02 29.00 -21.83
CA SER A 422 -11.04 28.97 -22.90
C SER A 422 -9.62 29.28 -22.41
N LEU A 423 -8.63 28.77 -23.13
CA LEU A 423 -7.21 28.95 -22.82
C LEU A 423 -6.75 30.42 -22.77
N TYR A 424 -7.53 31.33 -23.36
CA TYR A 424 -7.27 32.77 -23.37
C TYR A 424 -7.30 33.43 -21.98
N PHE A 425 -8.05 32.87 -21.02
CA PHE A 425 -8.08 33.39 -19.64
C PHE A 425 -6.85 33.01 -18.81
N ASN A 426 -5.92 32.25 -19.36
CA ASN A 426 -4.76 31.71 -18.63
C ASN A 426 -3.75 32.76 -18.12
N ASN A 427 -3.78 33.99 -18.62
CA ASN A 427 -2.79 35.01 -18.23
C ASN A 427 -2.95 35.51 -16.79
N LYS A 428 -4.17 35.55 -16.25
CA LYS A 428 -4.40 35.91 -14.85
C LYS A 428 -4.10 34.77 -13.87
N ILE A 429 -4.19 33.52 -14.33
CA ILE A 429 -3.94 32.31 -13.49
C ILE A 429 -2.44 32.09 -13.22
N LYS A 430 -1.55 32.66 -14.03
CA LYS A 430 -0.09 32.58 -13.81
C LYS A 430 0.34 33.10 -12.44
N ASN A 431 -0.34 34.07 -11.89
CA ASN A 431 -0.03 34.64 -10.57
C ASN A 431 -0.38 33.68 -9.41
N TYR A 432 -1.18 32.66 -9.64
CA TYR A 432 -1.60 31.67 -8.64
C TYR A 432 -0.99 30.28 -8.86
N ASN A 433 0.17 30.19 -9.51
CA ASN A 433 0.81 28.93 -9.84
C ASN A 433 1.03 28.03 -8.61
N LEU A 434 1.38 28.60 -7.46
CA LEU A 434 1.64 27.86 -6.24
C LEU A 434 0.36 27.19 -5.70
N ILE A 435 -0.78 27.89 -5.74
CA ILE A 435 -2.05 27.32 -5.31
C ILE A 435 -2.49 26.21 -6.28
N ARG A 436 -2.29 26.42 -7.58
CA ARG A 436 -2.62 25.42 -8.60
C ARG A 436 -1.80 24.15 -8.43
N THR A 437 -0.49 24.25 -8.24
CA THR A 437 0.37 23.10 -8.02
C THR A 437 0.05 22.41 -6.70
N PHE A 438 -0.20 23.16 -5.62
CA PHE A 438 -0.61 22.58 -4.34
C PHE A 438 -1.91 21.77 -4.44
N LEU A 439 -2.92 22.29 -5.13
CA LEU A 439 -4.20 21.59 -5.30
C LEU A 439 -4.12 20.44 -6.31
N GLY A 440 -3.33 20.59 -7.37
CA GLY A 440 -3.14 19.56 -8.39
C GLY A 440 -2.32 18.38 -7.91
N ASP A 441 -1.23 18.64 -7.19
CA ASP A 441 -0.33 17.59 -6.67
C ASP A 441 -0.86 16.95 -5.37
N ILE A 442 -2.16 17.04 -5.13
CA ILE A 442 -2.83 16.40 -3.98
C ILE A 442 -2.17 16.85 -2.65
N TRP A 443 -2.02 18.18 -2.47
CA TRP A 443 -1.41 18.80 -1.29
C TRP A 443 0.03 18.36 -1.03
N PHE A 444 0.80 18.07 -2.07
CA PHE A 444 2.17 17.53 -2.01
C PHE A 444 2.32 16.28 -1.13
N ILE A 445 1.21 15.62 -0.80
CA ILE A 445 1.23 14.37 -0.01
C ILE A 445 2.15 13.31 -0.64
N PRO A 446 2.13 13.07 -1.96
CA PRO A 446 3.06 12.14 -2.59
C PRO A 446 4.53 12.48 -2.32
N LEU A 447 4.91 13.75 -2.40
CA LEU A 447 6.29 14.21 -2.16
C LEU A 447 6.70 14.06 -0.70
N ILE A 448 5.82 14.43 0.23
CA ILE A 448 6.08 14.34 1.67
C ILE A 448 6.27 12.87 2.09
N PHE A 449 5.39 11.98 1.62
CA PHE A 449 5.41 10.56 2.01
C PHE A 449 6.46 9.74 1.26
N THR A 450 6.90 10.13 0.08
CA THR A 450 7.98 9.43 -0.63
C THR A 450 9.34 10.00 -0.25
N CYS A 451 9.65 11.21 -0.67
CA CYS A 451 10.96 11.82 -0.44
C CYS A 451 11.15 12.27 1.02
N GLY A 452 10.15 12.91 1.64
CA GLY A 452 10.27 13.47 2.99
C GLY A 452 10.56 12.42 4.05
N ILE A 453 9.82 11.30 4.02
CA ILE A 453 9.97 10.23 5.01
C ILE A 453 11.10 9.27 4.65
N SER A 454 11.26 8.90 3.36
CA SER A 454 12.19 7.85 2.95
C SER A 454 13.67 8.27 3.03
N ILE A 455 14.00 9.56 2.84
CA ILE A 455 15.38 10.03 2.80
C ILE A 455 16.11 9.75 4.13
N ARG A 456 15.48 10.02 5.26
CA ARG A 456 16.10 9.82 6.58
C ARG A 456 16.38 8.33 6.87
N PRO A 457 15.41 7.41 6.82
CA PRO A 457 15.67 5.97 7.01
C PRO A 457 16.69 5.39 6.04
N LEU A 458 16.67 5.82 4.77
CA LEU A 458 17.63 5.36 3.77
C LEU A 458 19.06 5.82 4.08
N LYS A 459 19.24 7.06 4.53
CA LYS A 459 20.54 7.57 5.00
C LYS A 459 21.03 6.77 6.22
N TYR A 460 20.16 6.54 7.22
CA TYR A 460 20.50 5.71 8.38
C TYR A 460 20.86 4.27 7.97
N ARG A 461 20.08 3.65 7.09
CA ARG A 461 20.38 2.31 6.57
C ARG A 461 21.73 2.25 5.89
N LEU A 462 22.08 3.27 5.11
CA LEU A 462 23.37 3.34 4.42
C LEU A 462 24.52 3.47 5.43
N ILE A 463 24.34 4.26 6.48
CA ILE A 463 25.31 4.40 7.58
C ILE A 463 25.44 3.07 8.34
N ILE A 464 24.33 2.44 8.69
CA ILE A 464 24.31 1.14 9.36
C ILE A 464 25.00 0.08 8.50
N LYS A 465 24.65 -0.02 7.22
CA LYS A 465 25.29 -0.95 6.30
C LYS A 465 26.80 -0.74 6.24
N LYS A 466 27.26 0.51 6.02
CA LYS A 466 28.69 0.81 5.88
C LYS A 466 29.46 0.64 7.19
N ARG A 467 28.89 1.05 8.34
CA ARG A 467 29.60 1.03 9.62
C ARG A 467 29.45 -0.29 10.38
N LEU A 468 28.24 -0.86 10.43
CA LEU A 468 27.96 -2.10 11.18
C LEU A 468 28.13 -3.34 10.31
N ASP A 469 27.39 -3.48 9.21
CA ASP A 469 27.39 -4.73 8.45
C ASP A 469 28.71 -4.97 7.72
N MET A 470 29.14 -4.01 6.90
CA MET A 470 30.39 -4.12 6.13
C MET A 470 31.62 -3.61 6.88
N GLY A 471 31.46 -2.98 8.03
CA GLY A 471 32.55 -2.53 8.88
C GLY A 471 32.79 -3.46 10.07
N TRP A 472 32.06 -3.21 11.16
CA TRP A 472 32.29 -3.90 12.42
C TRP A 472 32.03 -5.42 12.37
N LYS A 473 30.94 -5.86 11.76
CA LYS A 473 30.63 -7.30 11.68
C LYS A 473 31.64 -8.07 10.85
N GLU A 474 32.05 -7.51 9.70
CA GLU A 474 33.09 -8.15 8.89
C GLU A 474 34.46 -8.08 9.58
N PHE A 475 34.78 -6.94 10.18
CA PHE A 475 36.05 -6.79 10.88
C PHE A 475 36.20 -7.72 12.08
N PHE A 476 35.19 -7.82 12.95
CA PHE A 476 35.23 -8.74 14.10
C PHE A 476 34.91 -10.18 13.74
N GLY A 477 34.10 -10.41 12.72
CA GLY A 477 33.73 -11.76 12.25
C GLY A 477 34.75 -12.34 11.27
N GLY A 478 34.34 -12.50 10.02
CA GLY A 478 35.11 -13.24 9.02
C GLY A 478 36.52 -12.73 8.78
N GLN A 479 36.71 -11.42 8.60
CA GLN A 479 38.04 -10.87 8.26
C GLN A 479 39.03 -10.94 9.42
N LYS A 480 38.58 -10.70 10.66
CA LYS A 480 39.48 -10.77 11.82
C LYS A 480 39.84 -12.21 12.16
N ILE A 481 38.89 -13.13 12.07
CA ILE A 481 39.14 -14.55 12.23
C ILE A 481 40.12 -15.03 11.15
N TYR A 482 39.87 -14.71 9.90
CA TYR A 482 40.77 -15.05 8.79
C TYR A 482 42.18 -14.50 9.01
N ARG A 483 42.31 -13.21 9.36
CA ARG A 483 43.62 -12.59 9.62
C ARG A 483 44.33 -13.27 10.80
N ARG A 484 43.60 -13.59 11.88
CA ARG A 484 44.19 -14.32 13.03
C ARG A 484 44.65 -15.71 12.63
N ILE A 485 43.83 -16.48 11.91
CA ILE A 485 44.21 -17.81 11.43
C ILE A 485 45.43 -17.73 10.50
N LYS A 486 45.43 -16.75 9.58
CA LYS A 486 46.56 -16.52 8.67
C LYS A 486 47.85 -16.17 9.45
N THR A 487 47.77 -15.25 10.41
CA THR A 487 48.94 -14.89 11.22
C THR A 487 49.40 -16.05 12.10
N SER A 488 48.48 -16.81 12.72
CA SER A 488 48.84 -18.00 13.48
C SER A 488 49.49 -19.07 12.60
N SER A 489 48.97 -19.31 11.39
CA SER A 489 49.58 -20.27 10.45
C SER A 489 50.99 -19.86 10.01
N ILE A 490 51.22 -18.57 9.81
CA ILE A 490 52.58 -18.08 9.50
C ILE A 490 53.53 -18.30 10.69
N ILE A 491 53.06 -17.98 11.93
CA ILE A 491 53.83 -18.21 13.14
C ILE A 491 54.14 -19.71 13.32
N PHE A 492 53.14 -20.58 13.12
CA PHE A 492 53.34 -22.02 13.18
C PHE A 492 54.30 -22.51 12.12
N ASN A 493 54.27 -22.00 10.91
CA ASN A 493 55.22 -22.35 9.86
C ASN A 493 56.65 -21.89 10.20
N ILE A 494 56.83 -20.73 10.81
CA ILE A 494 58.14 -20.23 11.25
C ILE A 494 58.65 -21.11 12.42
N LEU A 495 57.79 -21.50 13.34
CA LEU A 495 58.14 -22.39 14.47
C LEU A 495 58.44 -23.82 14.03
N ASN A 496 57.87 -24.25 12.91
CA ASN A 496 58.08 -25.61 12.37
C ASN A 496 59.33 -25.71 11.47
N ASN A 497 60.03 -24.59 11.23
CA ASN A 497 61.32 -24.62 10.55
C ASN A 497 62.35 -25.31 11.47
N ASN A 498 63.04 -26.36 10.96
CA ASN A 498 63.95 -27.24 11.67
C ASN A 498 65.25 -26.56 12.17
N TYR A 499 65.20 -25.33 12.62
CA TYR A 499 66.30 -24.62 13.23
C TYR A 499 66.41 -24.99 14.72
N PHE A 500 67.49 -25.61 15.14
CA PHE A 500 67.77 -26.03 16.52
C PHE A 500 67.57 -24.86 17.54
N LYS A 501 67.91 -23.64 17.17
CA LYS A 501 67.73 -22.44 17.99
C LYS A 501 66.26 -22.17 18.35
N ILE A 502 65.31 -22.44 17.45
CA ILE A 502 63.88 -22.21 17.62
C ILE A 502 63.29 -23.27 18.59
N TYR A 503 63.73 -24.52 18.47
CA TYR A 503 63.32 -25.58 19.41
C TYR A 503 63.80 -25.32 20.82
N PHE A 504 65.05 -24.83 20.97
CA PHE A 504 65.61 -24.50 22.27
C PHE A 504 64.88 -23.32 22.91
N LEU A 505 64.51 -22.31 22.16
CA LEU A 505 63.72 -21.15 22.61
C LEU A 505 62.31 -21.56 22.99
N LEU A 506 61.67 -22.44 22.23
CA LEU A 506 60.34 -22.99 22.54
C LEU A 506 60.36 -23.81 23.85
N PHE A 507 61.38 -24.63 24.02
CA PHE A 507 61.57 -25.41 25.23
C PHE A 507 61.73 -24.50 26.46
N PHE A 508 62.48 -23.41 26.31
CA PHE A 508 62.69 -22.44 27.38
C PHE A 508 61.41 -21.69 27.75
N ILE A 509 60.62 -21.29 26.75
CA ILE A 509 59.30 -20.66 26.96
C ILE A 509 58.35 -21.64 27.67
N TRP A 510 58.32 -22.91 27.26
CA TRP A 510 57.50 -23.93 27.91
C TRP A 510 57.91 -24.12 29.37
N PHE A 511 59.20 -24.09 29.66
CA PHE A 511 59.72 -24.22 31.02
C PHE A 511 59.28 -23.02 31.89
N ILE A 512 59.34 -21.82 31.35
CA ILE A 512 58.89 -20.60 32.04
C ILE A 512 57.36 -20.67 32.31
N VAL A 513 56.56 -21.08 31.34
CA VAL A 513 55.10 -21.22 31.49
C VAL A 513 54.77 -22.27 32.54
N LEU A 514 55.42 -23.41 32.53
CA LEU A 514 55.25 -24.44 33.58
C LEU A 514 55.66 -23.93 34.96
N PHE A 515 56.76 -23.18 35.07
CA PHE A 515 57.22 -22.61 36.31
C PHE A 515 56.23 -21.59 36.87
N ILE A 516 55.69 -20.73 36.03
CA ILE A 516 54.64 -19.77 36.38
C ILE A 516 53.37 -20.53 36.83
N PHE A 517 53.00 -21.59 36.12
CA PHE A 517 51.84 -22.43 36.47
C PHE A 517 51.99 -23.10 37.82
N ILE A 518 53.19 -23.60 38.16
CA ILE A 518 53.49 -24.20 39.44
C ILE A 518 53.44 -23.16 40.56
N ILE A 519 54.01 -21.97 40.37
CA ILE A 519 53.95 -20.88 41.34
C ILE A 519 52.49 -20.45 41.60
N TYR A 520 51.71 -20.29 40.52
CA TYR A 520 50.29 -19.92 40.63
C TYR A 520 49.44 -21.03 41.27
N SER A 521 49.68 -22.31 40.95
CA SER A 521 48.98 -23.42 41.58
C SER A 521 49.30 -23.53 43.07
N ASN A 522 50.53 -23.22 43.48
CA ASN A 522 50.93 -23.18 44.87
C ASN A 522 50.40 -21.95 45.63
N SER A 523 50.26 -20.80 44.95
CA SER A 523 49.59 -19.61 45.52
C SER A 523 48.07 -19.81 45.64
N LEU A 524 47.45 -20.48 44.66
CA LEU A 524 46.03 -20.85 44.73
C LEU A 524 45.74 -21.88 45.82
N LYS A 525 46.61 -22.86 46.02
CA LYS A 525 46.49 -23.79 47.16
C LYS A 525 46.61 -23.08 48.52
N ARG A 526 47.43 -22.04 48.64
CA ARG A 526 47.51 -21.21 49.86
C ARG A 526 46.30 -20.27 50.00
N ALA A 527 45.73 -19.75 48.91
CA ALA A 527 44.52 -18.90 48.92
C ALA A 527 43.25 -19.70 49.22
N LEU A 528 43.15 -20.95 48.73
CA LEU A 528 42.01 -21.84 48.99
C LEU A 528 41.96 -22.34 50.46
N HIS A 529 43.06 -22.30 51.21
CA HIS A 529 43.06 -22.63 52.62
C HIS A 529 42.44 -21.54 53.51
N TRP A 530 42.21 -20.32 53.00
CA TRP A 530 41.70 -19.19 53.77
C TRP A 530 40.32 -18.68 53.39
N ARG A 531 39.63 -19.18 52.33
CA ARG A 531 38.27 -18.77 52.00
C ARG A 531 37.45 -19.86 51.30
N CYS A 532 36.78 -20.66 52.09
CA CYS A 532 35.52 -21.28 51.64
C CYS A 532 34.43 -20.23 51.78
N LYS A 533 33.99 -19.61 50.68
CA LYS A 533 32.62 -19.18 50.34
C LYS A 533 32.64 -18.24 49.14
N GLY A 534 32.09 -18.74 48.04
CA GLY A 534 31.42 -17.97 46.98
C GLY A 534 32.27 -16.94 46.28
N ASP A 535 33.04 -17.26 45.23
CA ASP A 535 33.41 -16.38 44.12
C ASP A 535 34.48 -16.95 43.19
N CYS A 536 34.55 -18.27 43.09
CA CYS A 536 35.59 -18.96 42.27
C CYS A 536 35.39 -18.79 40.73
N TYR A 537 34.24 -18.36 40.26
CA TYR A 537 34.00 -18.22 38.80
C TYR A 537 34.57 -16.95 38.19
N ASN A 538 34.61 -15.85 38.94
CA ASN A 538 35.09 -14.58 38.40
C ASN A 538 36.62 -14.49 38.26
N LEU A 539 37.38 -15.20 39.05
CA LEU A 539 38.86 -15.21 38.98
C LEU A 539 39.40 -15.94 37.75
N TRP A 540 38.71 -16.98 37.28
CA TRP A 540 39.09 -17.69 36.05
C TRP A 540 38.89 -16.87 34.80
N ILE A 541 37.83 -16.10 34.75
CA ILE A 541 37.52 -15.19 33.61
C ILE A 541 38.52 -14.04 33.56
N ILE A 542 38.87 -13.46 34.70
CA ILE A 542 39.88 -12.39 34.80
C ILE A 542 41.27 -12.91 34.43
N PHE A 543 41.61 -14.15 34.79
CA PHE A 543 42.89 -14.76 34.45
C PHE A 543 43.00 -15.05 32.95
N ILE A 544 41.94 -15.54 32.33
CA ILE A 544 41.87 -15.74 30.86
C ILE A 544 41.94 -14.43 30.11
N ILE A 545 41.27 -13.39 30.61
CA ILE A 545 41.28 -12.04 30.00
C ILE A 545 42.68 -11.42 30.13
N ASN A 546 43.34 -11.54 31.25
CA ASN A 546 44.70 -11.02 31.45
C ASN A 546 45.75 -11.78 30.65
N LEU A 547 45.64 -13.11 30.50
CA LEU A 547 46.50 -13.89 29.62
C LEU A 547 46.31 -13.49 28.14
N LEU A 548 45.10 -13.22 27.74
CA LEU A 548 44.81 -12.73 26.39
C LEU A 548 45.33 -11.30 26.18
N TYR A 549 45.36 -10.46 27.22
CA TYR A 549 45.91 -9.10 27.17
C TYR A 549 47.46 -9.10 27.12
N PHE A 550 48.10 -9.93 27.90
CA PHE A 550 49.57 -10.07 27.91
C PHE A 550 50.13 -10.67 26.62
N TYR A 551 49.35 -11.57 26.00
CA TYR A 551 49.68 -12.11 24.69
C TYR A 551 49.56 -11.07 23.55
N ASN A 552 48.68 -10.09 23.71
CA ASN A 552 48.46 -9.07 22.71
C ASN A 552 49.54 -7.97 22.68
N GLU A 553 50.16 -7.62 23.82
CA GLU A 553 51.21 -6.58 23.86
C GLU A 553 52.55 -7.11 23.42
N ASN A 554 52.94 -8.30 23.82
CA ASN A 554 54.22 -8.88 23.44
C ASN A 554 54.28 -9.28 21.96
N VAL A 555 53.17 -9.72 21.37
CA VAL A 555 53.09 -10.00 19.93
C VAL A 555 53.13 -8.72 19.11
N ARG A 556 52.62 -7.61 19.62
CA ARG A 556 52.70 -6.30 18.95
C ARG A 556 54.11 -5.75 18.89
N PHE A 557 54.92 -5.97 19.94
CA PHE A 557 56.30 -5.55 19.96
C PHE A 557 57.17 -6.33 18.98
N TYR A 558 56.96 -7.64 18.86
CA TYR A 558 57.69 -8.49 17.90
C TYR A 558 57.24 -8.28 16.45
N LEU A 559 55.94 -8.05 16.20
CA LEU A 559 55.44 -7.76 14.84
C LEU A 559 55.93 -6.42 14.31
N ASN A 560 56.09 -5.42 15.17
CA ASN A 560 56.69 -4.13 14.78
C ASN A 560 58.22 -4.25 14.50
N TYR A 561 58.90 -5.21 15.12
CA TYR A 561 60.29 -5.49 14.87
C TYR A 561 60.49 -6.19 13.53
N ILE A 562 59.63 -7.17 13.24
CA ILE A 562 59.66 -7.94 11.96
C ILE A 562 59.22 -7.04 10.77
N ASN A 563 58.23 -6.18 10.99
CA ASN A 563 57.82 -5.24 9.93
C ASN A 563 58.89 -4.15 9.62
N ARG A 564 59.80 -3.85 10.53
CA ARG A 564 60.96 -2.97 10.25
C ARG A 564 62.03 -3.65 9.41
N GLU A 565 62.22 -4.97 9.53
CA GLU A 565 63.15 -5.70 8.69
C GLU A 565 62.62 -6.05 7.32
N ILE A 566 61.30 -6.26 7.17
CA ILE A 566 60.68 -6.59 5.87
C ILE A 566 60.50 -5.34 4.99
N ASN A 567 60.33 -4.15 5.58
CA ASN A 567 60.26 -2.90 4.79
C ASN A 567 61.63 -2.33 4.38
N GLY A 568 62.73 -2.97 4.76
CA GLY A 568 64.08 -2.64 4.34
C GLY A 568 64.53 -3.25 3.00
N ILE A 569 63.71 -4.15 2.41
CA ILE A 569 64.00 -4.75 1.12
C ILE A 569 63.14 -4.04 0.06
N THR A 570 63.77 -3.12 -0.67
CA THR A 570 63.20 -2.43 -1.83
C THR A 570 62.81 -3.43 -2.91
N PRO A 571 61.72 -3.24 -3.62
CA PRO A 571 61.35 -4.06 -4.75
C PRO A 571 62.19 -3.63 -5.97
N LEU A 572 63.04 -4.49 -6.42
CA LEU A 572 63.58 -4.43 -7.80
C LEU A 572 62.51 -5.02 -8.74
N LYS A 573 62.04 -4.10 -9.60
CA LYS A 573 61.26 -4.28 -10.84
C LYS A 573 60.02 -5.17 -10.79
#